data_41e2669f69b85a0d6098adcbb63fcc95
#
_entry.id   41e2669f69b85a0d6098adcbb63fcc95
#
_cell.length_a   1.000
_cell.length_b   1.000
_cell.length_c   1.000
_cell.angle_alpha   90.00
_cell.angle_beta   90.00
_cell.angle_gamma   90.00
#
_symmetry.space_group_name_H-M   'P 1'
#
loop_
_entity.id
_entity.type
_entity.pdbx_description
1 polymer ?
#
loop_
_entity_poly.entity_id
_entity_poly.type
_entity_poly.pdbx_seq_one_letter_code
_entity_poly.pdbx_strand_id
1 'polypeptide(L)'
;MHTPSEGRGAPTLHDVARVAGVSFKTVSNVLNDHPQVRDSTRSKVLAAVAELGYRPNQAARNLRLGRSGVIGLAVPELSQAFFAQLADEVIRVAAEQNLVVLVEQTGGERDRELEALRNPRLSLTDGLLLAPLGLTHEDIGAELATRPLVVLGEPLFPGPVDHVTMQHEAAARAATEHLLGLGRRRVMLLGAHASETTGVAALRHAGYRVALAAGGVAADDALVVPVETWDRRSGAEAMAAVLDAGVTMDAVFAMNDDLALGAMRSLQERGVRVPQDVALVGFDDVADGRYTYPSLTTVEPGRHDIARIAVDLLVARISGARGEEREPQVVAPGFHLVVRESTAS
;
A
#
# COMPACT_ATOMS: atom_id res chain seq x y z
N MET A 1 -14.50 -33.28 -47.92
CA MET A 1 -13.56 -32.18 -48.22
C MET A 1 -14.08 -30.93 -47.56
N HIS A 2 -13.55 -30.62 -46.38
CA HIS A 2 -13.84 -29.38 -45.66
C HIS A 2 -12.67 -28.43 -45.90
N THR A 3 -12.93 -27.36 -46.60
CA THR A 3 -11.98 -26.26 -46.81
C THR A 3 -11.78 -25.53 -45.46
N PRO A 4 -10.53 -25.25 -45.05
CA PRO A 4 -10.29 -24.43 -43.86
C PRO A 4 -10.69 -22.99 -44.16
N SER A 5 -11.52 -22.39 -43.29
CA SER A 5 -11.84 -20.97 -43.34
C SER A 5 -10.57 -20.15 -43.02
N GLU A 6 -10.20 -19.33 -44.00
CA GLU A 6 -9.17 -18.30 -43.87
C GLU A 6 -9.39 -17.47 -42.62
N GLY A 7 -8.29 -17.26 -41.85
CA GLY A 7 -8.27 -16.56 -40.57
C GLY A 7 -8.76 -15.11 -40.68
N ARG A 8 -10.02 -14.87 -40.31
CA ARG A 8 -10.51 -13.52 -40.06
C ARG A 8 -9.83 -13.02 -38.80
N GLY A 9 -8.98 -12.01 -38.96
CA GLY A 9 -8.41 -11.27 -37.80
C GLY A 9 -9.53 -10.80 -36.86
N ALA A 10 -9.17 -10.50 -35.60
CA ALA A 10 -10.13 -10.01 -34.63
C ALA A 10 -10.92 -8.80 -35.16
N PRO A 11 -12.26 -8.73 -34.92
CA PRO A 11 -13.10 -7.66 -35.44
C PRO A 11 -12.54 -6.29 -35.07
N THR A 12 -12.63 -5.32 -35.94
CA THR A 12 -12.13 -3.95 -35.77
C THR A 12 -13.28 -2.95 -35.60
N LEU A 13 -12.97 -1.73 -35.11
CA LEU A 13 -13.95 -0.63 -35.11
C LEU A 13 -14.54 -0.32 -36.49
N HIS A 14 -13.77 -0.54 -37.54
CA HIS A 14 -14.26 -0.36 -38.90
C HIS A 14 -15.30 -1.43 -39.29
N ASP A 15 -15.15 -2.67 -38.81
CA ASP A 15 -16.15 -3.71 -39.01
C ASP A 15 -17.45 -3.41 -38.31
N VAL A 16 -17.37 -2.91 -37.07
CA VAL A 16 -18.55 -2.45 -36.30
C VAL A 16 -19.23 -1.29 -37.02
N ALA A 17 -18.48 -0.31 -37.54
CA ALA A 17 -19.02 0.83 -38.26
C ALA A 17 -19.78 0.37 -39.54
N ARG A 18 -19.21 -0.60 -40.25
CA ARG A 18 -19.82 -1.20 -41.47
C ARG A 18 -21.11 -1.94 -41.15
N VAL A 19 -21.13 -2.78 -40.11
CA VAL A 19 -22.33 -3.55 -39.70
C VAL A 19 -23.41 -2.63 -39.15
N ALA A 20 -23.05 -1.66 -38.31
CA ALA A 20 -24.01 -0.69 -37.75
C ALA A 20 -24.50 0.37 -38.75
N GLY A 21 -23.90 0.49 -39.92
CA GLY A 21 -24.25 1.46 -40.98
C GLY A 21 -23.98 2.92 -40.54
N VAL A 22 -22.91 3.15 -39.74
CA VAL A 22 -22.54 4.46 -39.22
C VAL A 22 -21.06 4.75 -39.45
N SER A 23 -20.65 6.00 -39.22
CA SER A 23 -19.23 6.36 -39.34
C SER A 23 -18.40 5.77 -38.18
N PHE A 24 -17.09 5.54 -38.44
CA PHE A 24 -16.13 5.18 -37.41
C PHE A 24 -16.17 6.12 -36.16
N LYS A 25 -16.30 7.45 -36.43
CA LYS A 25 -16.42 8.45 -35.37
C LYS A 25 -17.68 8.24 -34.50
N THR A 26 -18.80 7.84 -35.15
CA THR A 26 -20.05 7.53 -34.46
C THR A 26 -19.90 6.30 -33.56
N VAL A 27 -19.26 5.22 -34.02
CA VAL A 27 -18.97 4.04 -33.23
C VAL A 27 -18.09 4.40 -32.04
N SER A 28 -17.02 5.17 -32.25
CA SER A 28 -16.13 5.64 -31.20
C SER A 28 -16.87 6.46 -30.15
N ASN A 29 -17.77 7.37 -30.57
CA ASN A 29 -18.58 8.17 -29.65
C ASN A 29 -19.56 7.32 -28.83
N VAL A 30 -20.16 6.28 -29.43
CA VAL A 30 -21.04 5.34 -28.69
C VAL A 30 -20.27 4.57 -27.63
N LEU A 31 -19.11 4.02 -27.99
CA LEU A 31 -18.28 3.23 -27.08
C LEU A 31 -17.63 4.07 -25.95
N ASN A 32 -17.56 5.39 -26.13
CA ASN A 32 -17.08 6.34 -25.13
C ASN A 32 -18.21 7.06 -24.39
N ASP A 33 -19.45 6.57 -24.51
CA ASP A 33 -20.63 7.10 -23.82
C ASP A 33 -20.90 8.60 -24.06
N HIS A 34 -20.54 9.08 -25.25
CA HIS A 34 -20.71 10.51 -25.57
C HIS A 34 -22.19 10.92 -25.48
N PRO A 35 -22.52 12.00 -24.72
CA PRO A 35 -23.91 12.34 -24.42
C PRO A 35 -24.75 12.80 -25.64
N GLN A 36 -24.11 13.21 -26.73
CA GLN A 36 -24.80 13.70 -27.92
C GLN A 36 -25.16 12.60 -28.93
N VAL A 37 -25.01 11.31 -28.60
CA VAL A 37 -25.41 10.22 -29.48
C VAL A 37 -26.86 9.83 -29.23
N ARG A 38 -27.68 9.82 -30.31
CA ARG A 38 -29.10 9.42 -30.25
C ARG A 38 -29.23 7.96 -29.82
N ASP A 39 -30.22 7.63 -28.98
CA ASP A 39 -30.44 6.28 -28.47
C ASP A 39 -30.60 5.23 -29.56
N SER A 40 -31.29 5.57 -30.67
CA SER A 40 -31.44 4.68 -31.83
C SER A 40 -30.11 4.33 -32.49
N THR A 41 -29.16 5.27 -32.51
CA THR A 41 -27.81 5.06 -33.02
C THR A 41 -26.99 4.23 -32.07
N ARG A 42 -27.10 4.51 -30.79
CA ARG A 42 -26.46 3.75 -29.70
C ARG A 42 -26.87 2.28 -29.76
N SER A 43 -28.17 2.00 -29.86
CA SER A 43 -28.69 0.64 -29.92
C SER A 43 -28.17 -0.12 -31.14
N LYS A 44 -28.09 0.51 -32.34
CA LYS A 44 -27.55 -0.10 -33.56
C LYS A 44 -26.07 -0.48 -33.43
N VAL A 45 -25.28 0.40 -32.83
CA VAL A 45 -23.84 0.15 -32.61
C VAL A 45 -23.62 -0.95 -31.60
N LEU A 46 -24.35 -0.95 -30.46
CA LEU A 46 -24.23 -2.01 -29.46
C LEU A 46 -24.66 -3.38 -29.98
N ALA A 47 -25.70 -3.43 -30.81
CA ALA A 47 -26.10 -4.65 -31.50
C ALA A 47 -25.00 -5.19 -32.42
N ALA A 48 -24.36 -4.33 -33.22
CA ALA A 48 -23.25 -4.71 -34.08
C ALA A 48 -22.01 -5.17 -33.30
N VAL A 49 -21.73 -4.52 -32.14
CA VAL A 49 -20.67 -4.93 -31.23
C VAL A 49 -20.92 -6.36 -30.71
N ALA A 50 -22.15 -6.66 -30.29
CA ALA A 50 -22.54 -7.96 -29.80
C ALA A 50 -22.49 -9.03 -30.88
N GLU A 51 -22.99 -8.72 -32.11
CA GLU A 51 -23.01 -9.62 -33.26
C GLU A 51 -21.58 -10.01 -33.67
N LEU A 52 -20.66 -9.07 -33.72
CA LEU A 52 -19.27 -9.31 -34.12
C LEU A 52 -18.39 -9.85 -33.00
N GLY A 53 -18.88 -9.87 -31.74
CA GLY A 53 -18.03 -10.17 -30.60
C GLY A 53 -16.88 -9.17 -30.42
N TYR A 54 -17.07 -7.93 -30.92
CA TYR A 54 -16.04 -6.90 -30.87
C TYR A 54 -15.79 -6.51 -29.40
N ARG A 55 -14.52 -6.55 -29.00
CA ARG A 55 -14.07 -6.01 -27.72
C ARG A 55 -13.22 -4.78 -27.98
N PRO A 56 -13.53 -3.63 -27.35
CA PRO A 56 -12.69 -2.44 -27.45
C PRO A 56 -11.24 -2.78 -27.12
N ASN A 57 -10.33 -2.52 -28.04
CA ASN A 57 -8.92 -2.69 -27.78
C ASN A 57 -8.42 -1.49 -26.99
N GLN A 58 -8.37 -1.64 -25.65
CA GLN A 58 -7.89 -0.59 -24.73
C GLN A 58 -6.45 -0.17 -25.08
N ALA A 59 -5.59 -1.10 -25.48
CA ALA A 59 -4.22 -0.79 -25.88
C ALA A 59 -4.18 0.14 -27.09
N ALA A 60 -5.05 -0.08 -28.11
CA ALA A 60 -5.13 0.81 -29.27
C ALA A 60 -5.72 2.19 -28.91
N ARG A 61 -6.63 2.26 -27.93
CA ARG A 61 -7.16 3.53 -27.42
C ARG A 61 -6.07 4.29 -26.67
N ASN A 62 -5.39 3.62 -25.77
CA ASN A 62 -4.32 4.19 -24.95
C ASN A 62 -3.16 4.68 -25.82
N LEU A 63 -2.79 3.92 -26.85
CA LEU A 63 -1.76 4.31 -27.81
C LEU A 63 -2.09 5.64 -28.54
N ARG A 64 -3.37 5.87 -28.88
CA ARG A 64 -3.82 7.14 -29.49
C ARG A 64 -3.74 8.32 -28.52
N LEU A 65 -3.89 8.06 -27.22
CA LEU A 65 -3.76 9.05 -26.16
C LEU A 65 -2.31 9.24 -25.71
N GLY A 66 -1.37 8.47 -26.28
CA GLY A 66 0.04 8.44 -25.87
C GLY A 66 0.22 7.86 -24.45
N ARG A 67 -0.68 6.95 -24.03
CA ARG A 67 -0.68 6.30 -22.72
C ARG A 67 -0.72 4.79 -22.87
N SER A 68 -0.17 4.07 -21.91
CA SER A 68 -0.21 2.60 -21.88
C SER A 68 -1.47 2.05 -21.20
N GLY A 69 -2.03 2.79 -20.25
CA GLY A 69 -3.07 2.32 -19.35
C GLY A 69 -2.53 1.38 -18.27
N VAL A 70 -1.21 1.42 -18.07
CA VAL A 70 -0.52 0.62 -17.06
C VAL A 70 0.18 1.57 -16.10
N ILE A 71 0.05 1.35 -14.81
CA ILE A 71 0.84 2.02 -13.78
C ILE A 71 1.77 1.02 -13.10
N GLY A 72 2.93 1.48 -12.64
CA GLY A 72 3.86 0.68 -11.85
C GLY A 72 3.53 0.79 -10.37
N LEU A 73 3.75 -0.29 -9.62
CA LEU A 73 3.80 -0.31 -8.17
C LEU A 73 5.08 -1.03 -7.74
N ALA A 74 6.02 -0.30 -7.16
CA ALA A 74 7.24 -0.85 -6.61
C ALA A 74 7.12 -0.91 -5.08
N VAL A 75 7.24 -2.12 -4.52
CA VAL A 75 7.13 -2.40 -3.08
C VAL A 75 8.35 -3.17 -2.61
N PRO A 76 8.69 -3.13 -1.30
CA PRO A 76 9.82 -3.88 -0.78
C PRO A 76 9.67 -5.39 -1.01
N GLU A 77 8.68 -6.01 -0.39
CA GLU A 77 8.48 -7.46 -0.45
C GLU A 77 7.01 -7.83 -0.37
N LEU A 78 6.54 -8.68 -1.29
CA LEU A 78 5.19 -9.25 -1.23
C LEU A 78 5.04 -10.37 -0.19
N SER A 79 6.15 -10.85 0.37
CA SER A 79 6.15 -11.79 1.51
C SER A 79 5.70 -11.10 2.81
N GLN A 80 5.88 -9.80 2.95
CA GLN A 80 5.33 -9.01 4.05
C GLN A 80 3.85 -8.73 3.81
N ALA A 81 3.01 -9.18 4.72
CA ALA A 81 1.55 -9.16 4.57
C ALA A 81 0.98 -7.75 4.31
N PHE A 82 1.55 -6.71 4.93
CA PHE A 82 1.15 -5.33 4.70
C PHE A 82 1.29 -4.92 3.22
N PHE A 83 2.47 -5.14 2.62
CA PHE A 83 2.72 -4.74 1.22
C PHE A 83 1.91 -5.56 0.22
N ALA A 84 1.68 -6.86 0.50
CA ALA A 84 0.81 -7.68 -0.33
C ALA A 84 -0.64 -7.16 -0.32
N GLN A 85 -1.17 -6.82 0.86
CA GLN A 85 -2.53 -6.30 0.99
C GLN A 85 -2.65 -4.87 0.46
N LEU A 86 -1.60 -4.05 0.57
CA LEU A 86 -1.56 -2.73 -0.07
C LEU A 86 -1.58 -2.86 -1.59
N ALA A 87 -0.81 -3.80 -2.14
CA ALA A 87 -0.80 -4.06 -3.59
C ALA A 87 -2.19 -4.50 -4.08
N ASP A 88 -2.89 -5.36 -3.33
CA ASP A 88 -4.26 -5.79 -3.64
C ASP A 88 -5.23 -4.60 -3.68
N GLU A 89 -5.17 -3.71 -2.69
CA GLU A 89 -5.98 -2.48 -2.66
C GLU A 89 -5.66 -1.54 -3.83
N VAL A 90 -4.37 -1.35 -4.16
CA VAL A 90 -3.95 -0.54 -5.32
C VAL A 90 -4.47 -1.14 -6.62
N ILE A 91 -4.38 -2.47 -6.79
CA ILE A 91 -4.89 -3.16 -7.99
C ILE A 91 -6.41 -2.96 -8.11
N ARG A 92 -7.15 -3.09 -7.00
CA ARG A 92 -8.59 -2.91 -6.97
C ARG A 92 -9.00 -1.49 -7.36
N VAL A 93 -8.39 -0.48 -6.74
CA VAL A 93 -8.67 0.93 -7.04
C VAL A 93 -8.28 1.30 -8.47
N ALA A 94 -7.12 0.84 -8.94
CA ALA A 94 -6.67 1.07 -10.32
C ALA A 94 -7.63 0.46 -11.35
N ALA A 95 -8.18 -0.73 -11.07
CA ALA A 95 -9.15 -1.38 -11.94
C ALA A 95 -10.46 -0.57 -12.10
N GLU A 96 -10.91 0.14 -11.04
CA GLU A 96 -12.07 1.05 -11.10
C GLU A 96 -11.84 2.19 -12.10
N GLN A 97 -10.57 2.56 -12.33
CA GLN A 97 -10.15 3.59 -13.28
C GLN A 97 -9.68 3.01 -14.63
N ASN A 98 -9.93 1.71 -14.88
CA ASN A 98 -9.49 0.98 -16.08
C ASN A 98 -7.96 0.98 -16.27
N LEU A 99 -7.20 0.96 -15.19
CA LEU A 99 -5.74 0.84 -15.19
C LEU A 99 -5.32 -0.57 -14.80
N VAL A 100 -4.20 -1.02 -15.35
CA VAL A 100 -3.52 -2.26 -14.99
C VAL A 100 -2.31 -1.90 -14.11
N VAL A 101 -2.05 -2.69 -13.08
CA VAL A 101 -0.90 -2.48 -12.19
C VAL A 101 0.19 -3.50 -12.52
N LEU A 102 1.40 -3.02 -12.79
CA LEU A 102 2.61 -3.82 -12.88
C LEU A 102 3.33 -3.73 -11.54
N VAL A 103 3.39 -4.84 -10.79
CA VAL A 103 4.04 -4.90 -9.49
C VAL A 103 5.49 -5.34 -9.64
N GLU A 104 6.40 -4.64 -8.96
CA GLU A 104 7.84 -4.96 -8.88
C GLU A 104 8.29 -4.99 -7.43
N GLN A 105 9.16 -5.95 -7.08
CA GLN A 105 9.76 -6.03 -5.76
C GLN A 105 11.17 -5.45 -5.76
N THR A 106 11.44 -4.52 -4.83
CA THR A 106 12.74 -3.87 -4.68
C THR A 106 13.61 -4.51 -3.60
N GLY A 107 13.02 -5.34 -2.73
CA GLY A 107 13.71 -5.89 -1.55
C GLY A 107 13.98 -4.84 -0.46
N GLY A 108 13.48 -3.62 -0.59
CA GLY A 108 13.84 -2.50 0.28
C GLY A 108 15.29 -2.06 0.12
N GLU A 109 15.96 -2.52 -0.95
CA GLU A 109 17.35 -2.20 -1.23
C GLU A 109 17.46 -0.90 -2.05
N ARG A 110 18.24 0.06 -1.56
CA ARG A 110 18.43 1.38 -2.19
C ARG A 110 18.71 1.30 -3.70
N ASP A 111 19.63 0.44 -4.10
CA ASP A 111 20.04 0.36 -5.50
C ASP A 111 18.90 -0.19 -6.39
N ARG A 112 18.10 -1.11 -5.90
CA ARG A 112 16.93 -1.63 -6.61
C ARG A 112 15.78 -0.62 -6.66
N GLU A 113 15.62 0.19 -5.63
CA GLU A 113 14.64 1.28 -5.62
C GLU A 113 15.02 2.36 -6.64
N LEU A 114 16.32 2.72 -6.73
CA LEU A 114 16.85 3.59 -7.78
C LEU A 114 16.68 2.94 -9.18
N GLU A 115 16.93 1.64 -9.29
CA GLU A 115 16.69 0.91 -10.55
C GLU A 115 15.21 0.96 -10.94
N ALA A 116 14.28 0.77 -10.01
CA ALA A 116 12.84 0.87 -10.28
C ALA A 116 12.45 2.24 -10.85
N LEU A 117 13.08 3.32 -10.40
CA LEU A 117 12.89 4.66 -10.96
C LEU A 117 13.39 4.76 -12.40
N ARG A 118 14.43 4.02 -12.79
CA ARG A 118 15.11 4.05 -14.10
C ARG A 118 14.69 2.89 -15.03
N ASN A 119 14.03 1.86 -14.48
CA ASN A 119 13.77 0.59 -15.18
C ASN A 119 13.00 0.81 -16.49
N PRO A 120 13.55 0.35 -17.64
CA PRO A 120 12.87 0.43 -18.93
C PRO A 120 11.50 -0.26 -18.96
N ARG A 121 11.29 -1.32 -18.17
CA ARG A 121 9.98 -2.01 -18.08
C ARG A 121 8.95 -1.12 -17.38
N LEU A 122 9.32 -0.45 -16.30
CA LEU A 122 8.46 0.54 -15.64
C LEU A 122 8.35 1.82 -16.45
N SER A 123 9.29 2.12 -17.35
CA SER A 123 9.19 3.24 -18.29
C SER A 123 8.08 3.05 -19.34
N LEU A 124 7.58 1.82 -19.50
CA LEU A 124 6.39 1.53 -20.31
C LEU A 124 5.09 1.84 -19.57
N THR A 125 5.15 2.15 -18.29
CA THR A 125 3.99 2.56 -17.50
C THR A 125 3.77 4.07 -17.59
N ASP A 126 2.52 4.49 -17.39
CA ASP A 126 2.15 5.90 -17.44
C ASP A 126 2.62 6.68 -16.21
N GLY A 127 2.89 5.97 -15.11
CA GLY A 127 3.39 6.52 -13.85
C GLY A 127 3.76 5.42 -12.86
N LEU A 128 4.33 5.79 -11.71
CA LEU A 128 4.83 4.88 -10.69
C LEU A 128 4.32 5.27 -9.29
N LEU A 129 3.85 4.27 -8.55
CA LEU A 129 3.74 4.28 -7.09
C LEU A 129 4.98 3.59 -6.52
N LEU A 130 5.70 4.23 -5.63
CA LEU A 130 6.93 3.68 -5.02
C LEU A 130 6.82 3.69 -3.50
N ALA A 131 7.00 2.54 -2.87
CA ALA A 131 7.11 2.38 -1.41
C ALA A 131 8.59 2.15 -1.03
N PRO A 132 9.41 3.19 -0.83
CA PRO A 132 10.83 3.05 -0.57
C PRO A 132 11.09 2.74 0.91
N LEU A 133 12.14 1.95 1.17
CA LEU A 133 12.72 1.75 2.50
C LEU A 133 14.21 2.11 2.54
N GLY A 134 14.92 1.98 1.41
CA GLY A 134 16.37 2.19 1.31
C GLY A 134 16.78 3.55 0.76
N LEU A 135 15.88 4.28 0.09
CA LEU A 135 16.19 5.61 -0.45
C LEU A 135 16.38 6.65 0.66
N THR A 136 17.33 7.56 0.42
CA THR A 136 17.61 8.70 1.30
C THR A 136 17.23 10.01 0.66
N HIS A 137 17.24 11.10 1.45
CA HIS A 137 16.99 12.45 0.96
C HIS A 137 17.88 12.87 -0.22
N GLU A 138 19.10 12.35 -0.30
CA GLU A 138 20.07 12.71 -1.34
C GLU A 138 19.77 12.03 -2.70
N ASP A 139 19.01 10.93 -2.70
CA ASP A 139 18.76 10.12 -3.88
C ASP A 139 17.71 10.70 -4.83
N ILE A 140 16.91 11.63 -4.38
CA ILE A 140 15.66 12.04 -5.04
C ILE A 140 15.78 13.35 -5.84
N GLY A 141 16.97 13.89 -6.06
CA GLY A 141 17.10 15.21 -6.72
C GLY A 141 16.61 15.26 -8.17
N ALA A 142 17.45 14.82 -9.10
CA ALA A 142 17.25 15.10 -10.53
C ALA A 142 16.42 14.04 -11.29
N GLU A 143 16.32 12.81 -10.79
CA GLU A 143 15.75 11.69 -11.52
C GLU A 143 14.23 11.57 -11.39
N LEU A 144 13.64 12.14 -10.34
CA LEU A 144 12.21 12.10 -10.07
C LEU A 144 11.36 12.97 -11.01
N ALA A 145 11.97 13.94 -11.68
CA ALA A 145 11.26 14.89 -12.53
C ALA A 145 10.85 14.32 -13.90
N THR A 146 11.21 13.07 -14.23
CA THR A 146 11.06 12.57 -15.61
C THR A 146 9.71 11.91 -15.89
N ARG A 147 8.96 11.48 -14.86
CA ARG A 147 7.64 10.83 -15.03
C ARG A 147 6.73 11.07 -13.83
N PRO A 148 5.40 10.88 -13.99
CA PRO A 148 4.46 10.87 -12.86
C PRO A 148 4.88 9.86 -11.79
N LEU A 149 5.08 10.35 -10.56
CA LEU A 149 5.50 9.56 -9.40
C LEU A 149 4.70 9.99 -8.17
N VAL A 150 4.29 9.00 -7.36
CA VAL A 150 3.77 9.17 -5.99
C VAL A 150 4.55 8.24 -5.08
N VAL A 151 5.04 8.76 -3.96
CA VAL A 151 5.76 7.99 -2.95
C VAL A 151 4.77 7.54 -1.86
N LEU A 152 4.81 6.24 -1.54
CA LEU A 152 4.05 5.63 -0.44
C LEU A 152 4.98 5.47 0.76
N GLY A 153 4.92 6.39 1.69
CA GLY A 153 5.81 6.40 2.85
C GLY A 153 6.08 7.81 3.35
N GLU A 154 6.97 7.90 4.33
CA GLU A 154 7.31 9.16 4.96
C GLU A 154 7.85 10.17 3.95
N PRO A 155 7.51 11.47 4.15
CA PRO A 155 8.10 12.53 3.36
C PRO A 155 9.56 12.71 3.76
N LEU A 156 10.39 11.76 3.38
CA LEU A 156 11.84 11.85 3.54
C LEU A 156 12.42 13.05 2.74
N PHE A 157 11.58 13.66 1.88
CA PHE A 157 12.05 14.59 0.86
C PHE A 157 11.14 15.81 0.74
N PRO A 158 11.64 17.02 1.00
CA PRO A 158 11.05 18.21 0.41
C PRO A 158 11.38 18.18 -1.09
N GLY A 159 10.45 17.71 -1.93
CA GLY A 159 10.71 17.56 -3.36
C GLY A 159 9.43 17.66 -4.19
N PRO A 160 9.54 17.66 -5.52
CA PRO A 160 8.41 17.84 -6.43
C PRO A 160 7.51 16.61 -6.58
N VAL A 161 7.38 15.77 -5.54
CA VAL A 161 6.67 14.48 -5.57
C VAL A 161 5.55 14.45 -4.55
N ASP A 162 4.41 13.88 -4.92
CA ASP A 162 3.34 13.62 -3.97
C ASP A 162 3.73 12.47 -3.03
N HIS A 163 3.38 12.60 -1.76
CA HIS A 163 3.56 11.59 -0.75
C HIS A 163 2.23 11.19 -0.13
N VAL A 164 2.02 9.89 0.01
CA VAL A 164 0.94 9.34 0.82
C VAL A 164 1.58 8.55 1.95
N THR A 165 1.44 9.05 3.18
CA THR A 165 2.07 8.50 4.37
C THR A 165 1.04 8.02 5.38
N MET A 166 1.48 7.58 6.57
CA MET A 166 0.63 7.19 7.70
C MET A 166 0.82 8.19 8.85
N GLN A 167 -0.14 8.22 9.76
CA GLN A 167 -0.02 9.00 11.00
C GLN A 167 0.75 8.21 12.07
N HIS A 168 2.01 7.86 11.79
CA HIS A 168 2.80 6.92 12.61
C HIS A 168 2.89 7.29 14.09
N GLU A 169 3.23 8.56 14.40
CA GLU A 169 3.37 9.02 15.77
C GLU A 169 2.02 8.98 16.50
N ALA A 170 0.97 9.55 15.90
CA ALA A 170 -0.36 9.57 16.49
C ALA A 170 -0.94 8.17 16.70
N ALA A 171 -0.73 7.27 15.74
CA ALA A 171 -1.20 5.89 15.79
C ALA A 171 -0.46 5.06 16.86
N ALA A 172 0.86 5.18 16.93
CA ALA A 172 1.67 4.53 17.97
C ALA A 172 1.33 5.06 19.36
N ARG A 173 1.08 6.36 19.47
CA ARG A 173 0.56 6.97 20.69
C ARG A 173 -0.76 6.35 21.09
N ALA A 174 -1.74 6.26 20.20
CA ALA A 174 -3.05 5.68 20.48
C ALA A 174 -2.96 4.19 20.88
N ALA A 175 -2.11 3.40 20.23
CA ALA A 175 -1.84 2.01 20.59
C ALA A 175 -1.29 1.89 22.02
N THR A 176 -0.33 2.74 22.39
CA THR A 176 0.27 2.75 23.72
C THR A 176 -0.70 3.26 24.78
N GLU A 177 -1.44 4.34 24.50
CA GLU A 177 -2.49 4.87 25.39
C GLU A 177 -3.58 3.82 25.67
N HIS A 178 -3.94 3.00 24.69
CA HIS A 178 -4.87 1.88 24.88
C HIS A 178 -4.34 0.88 25.92
N LEU A 179 -3.07 0.46 25.80
CA LEU A 179 -2.44 -0.44 26.78
C LEU A 179 -2.39 0.16 28.18
N LEU A 180 -2.02 1.44 28.29
CA LEU A 180 -2.01 2.17 29.57
C LEU A 180 -3.42 2.30 30.16
N GLY A 181 -4.44 2.50 29.33
CA GLY A 181 -5.86 2.53 29.71
C GLY A 181 -6.37 1.23 30.31
N LEU A 182 -5.79 0.09 29.91
CA LEU A 182 -6.04 -1.23 30.50
C LEU A 182 -5.32 -1.44 31.85
N GLY A 183 -4.63 -0.42 32.36
CA GLY A 183 -3.88 -0.50 33.62
C GLY A 183 -2.46 -1.06 33.47
N ARG A 184 -2.00 -1.34 32.23
CA ARG A 184 -0.63 -1.81 31.99
C ARG A 184 0.37 -0.71 32.26
N ARG A 185 1.54 -1.04 32.82
CA ARG A 185 2.55 -0.04 33.24
C ARG A 185 3.96 -0.40 32.79
N ARG A 186 4.19 -1.65 32.39
CA ARG A 186 5.46 -2.12 31.86
C ARG A 186 5.30 -2.48 30.39
N VAL A 187 5.01 -1.45 29.59
CA VAL A 187 4.76 -1.60 28.15
C VAL A 187 6.09 -1.72 27.43
N MET A 188 6.33 -2.86 26.78
CA MET A 188 7.49 -3.07 25.90
C MET A 188 7.22 -2.52 24.51
N LEU A 189 8.22 -1.88 23.91
CA LEU A 189 8.24 -1.52 22.49
C LEU A 189 9.11 -2.54 21.74
N LEU A 190 8.52 -3.31 20.84
CA LEU A 190 9.22 -4.33 20.04
C LEU A 190 9.36 -3.86 18.60
N GLY A 191 10.59 -3.74 18.09
CA GLY A 191 10.87 -3.35 16.72
C GLY A 191 11.57 -1.99 16.57
N ALA A 192 12.14 -1.44 17.64
CA ALA A 192 12.92 -0.21 17.57
C ALA A 192 14.15 -0.41 16.65
N HIS A 193 14.57 0.65 15.97
CA HIS A 193 15.84 0.68 15.24
C HIS A 193 16.81 1.58 15.97
N ALA A 194 17.94 1.03 16.40
CA ALA A 194 18.88 1.74 17.27
C ALA A 194 19.55 2.94 16.57
N SER A 195 19.72 2.88 15.25
CA SER A 195 20.39 3.90 14.44
C SER A 195 19.44 4.85 13.71
N GLU A 196 18.13 4.56 13.70
CA GLU A 196 17.14 5.35 12.95
C GLU A 196 16.65 6.53 13.78
N THR A 197 17.02 7.73 13.37
CA THR A 197 16.59 9.00 14.00
C THR A 197 15.42 9.64 13.26
N THR A 198 15.17 9.23 12.01
CA THR A 198 14.08 9.72 11.15
C THR A 198 13.51 8.51 10.41
N GLY A 199 12.25 8.39 10.26
CA GLY A 199 11.62 7.26 9.58
C GLY A 199 10.59 6.57 10.45
N VAL A 200 10.08 5.46 9.99
CA VAL A 200 8.90 4.79 10.56
C VAL A 200 9.13 4.35 12.01
N ALA A 201 10.28 3.71 12.28
CA ALA A 201 10.59 3.23 13.64
C ALA A 201 10.77 4.39 14.62
N ALA A 202 11.46 5.47 14.20
CA ALA A 202 11.64 6.65 15.04
C ALA A 202 10.31 7.35 15.36
N LEU A 203 9.42 7.50 14.36
CA LEU A 203 8.11 8.12 14.53
C LEU A 203 7.20 7.30 15.46
N ARG A 204 7.15 5.97 15.28
CA ARG A 204 6.38 5.10 16.18
C ARG A 204 6.96 5.08 17.59
N HIS A 205 8.28 5.10 17.73
CA HIS A 205 8.94 5.23 19.03
C HIS A 205 8.61 6.56 19.70
N ALA A 206 8.59 7.68 18.95
CA ALA A 206 8.20 8.98 19.51
C ALA A 206 6.77 8.94 20.06
N GLY A 207 5.81 8.40 19.32
CA GLY A 207 4.42 8.24 19.77
C GLY A 207 4.30 7.39 21.04
N TYR A 208 5.03 6.28 21.11
CA TYR A 208 5.12 5.44 22.32
C TYR A 208 5.63 6.25 23.52
N ARG A 209 6.72 7.01 23.38
CA ARG A 209 7.28 7.83 24.47
C ARG A 209 6.33 8.93 24.91
N VAL A 210 5.66 9.59 23.98
CA VAL A 210 4.64 10.62 24.30
C VAL A 210 3.51 10.02 25.13
N ALA A 211 3.03 8.83 24.77
CA ALA A 211 1.97 8.14 25.50
C ALA A 211 2.41 7.76 26.94
N LEU A 212 3.62 7.20 27.11
CA LEU A 212 4.15 6.87 28.44
C LEU A 212 4.22 8.11 29.33
N ALA A 213 4.76 9.21 28.80
CA ALA A 213 4.89 10.47 29.56
C ALA A 213 3.52 11.02 29.98
N ALA A 214 2.54 11.01 29.06
CA ALA A 214 1.17 11.43 29.32
C ALA A 214 0.47 10.53 30.36
N GLY A 215 0.77 9.23 30.37
CA GLY A 215 0.27 8.25 31.33
C GLY A 215 1.02 8.24 32.66
N GLY A 216 2.02 9.11 32.88
CA GLY A 216 2.82 9.18 34.09
C GLY A 216 3.72 7.94 34.28
N VAL A 217 4.07 7.23 33.22
CA VAL A 217 4.96 6.07 33.26
C VAL A 217 6.35 6.49 32.83
N ALA A 218 7.35 6.19 33.66
CA ALA A 218 8.74 6.45 33.32
C ALA A 218 9.18 5.53 32.13
N ALA A 219 9.89 6.11 31.20
CA ALA A 219 10.51 5.31 30.13
C ALA A 219 11.59 4.41 30.75
N ASP A 220 11.61 3.15 30.32
CA ASP A 220 12.59 2.14 30.69
C ASP A 220 13.25 1.60 29.41
N ASP A 221 14.50 1.92 29.19
CA ASP A 221 15.23 1.54 27.98
C ASP A 221 15.36 0.01 27.87
N ALA A 222 15.27 -0.74 28.98
CA ALA A 222 15.23 -2.21 28.94
C ALA A 222 13.95 -2.77 28.30
N LEU A 223 12.92 -1.95 28.18
CA LEU A 223 11.66 -2.30 27.50
C LEU A 223 11.62 -1.81 26.04
N VAL A 224 12.69 -1.21 25.52
CA VAL A 224 12.82 -0.84 24.11
C VAL A 224 13.70 -1.88 23.41
N VAL A 225 13.05 -2.79 22.67
CA VAL A 225 13.71 -3.95 22.06
C VAL A 225 13.98 -3.68 20.59
N PRO A 226 15.26 -3.54 20.19
CA PRO A 226 15.59 -3.32 18.79
C PRO A 226 15.41 -4.61 17.98
N VAL A 227 14.86 -4.47 16.76
CA VAL A 227 14.72 -5.54 15.76
C VAL A 227 14.92 -4.93 14.38
N GLU A 228 15.97 -5.32 13.67
CA GLU A 228 16.32 -4.72 12.39
C GLU A 228 15.37 -5.14 11.24
N THR A 229 14.93 -6.39 11.24
CA THR A 229 14.00 -6.90 10.23
C THR A 229 12.63 -7.15 10.84
N TRP A 230 11.60 -6.51 10.31
CA TRP A 230 10.26 -6.59 10.85
C TRP A 230 9.47 -7.76 10.26
N ASP A 231 9.87 -8.97 10.59
CA ASP A 231 9.20 -10.20 10.20
C ASP A 231 8.82 -11.08 11.43
N ARG A 232 8.05 -12.14 11.19
CA ARG A 232 7.54 -13.04 12.24
C ARG A 232 8.67 -13.78 12.96
N ARG A 233 9.71 -14.17 12.24
CA ARG A 233 10.86 -14.85 12.83
C ARG A 233 11.59 -13.94 13.80
N SER A 234 11.95 -12.76 13.34
CA SER A 234 12.67 -11.77 14.13
C SER A 234 11.89 -11.35 15.38
N GLY A 235 10.55 -11.19 15.23
CA GLY A 235 9.65 -10.95 16.36
C GLY A 235 9.64 -12.09 17.38
N ALA A 236 9.62 -13.34 16.91
CA ALA A 236 9.67 -14.51 17.78
C ALA A 236 11.02 -14.65 18.49
N GLU A 237 12.14 -14.49 17.78
CA GLU A 237 13.49 -14.58 18.31
C GLU A 237 13.75 -13.47 19.35
N ALA A 238 13.37 -12.23 19.06
CA ALA A 238 13.52 -11.12 19.96
C ALA A 238 12.71 -11.30 21.26
N MET A 239 11.43 -11.71 21.14
CA MET A 239 10.61 -11.99 22.31
C MET A 239 11.16 -13.17 23.13
N ALA A 240 11.65 -14.22 22.46
CA ALA A 240 12.30 -15.35 23.13
C ALA A 240 13.49 -14.87 23.97
N ALA A 241 14.39 -14.08 23.38
CA ALA A 241 15.57 -13.54 24.07
C ALA A 241 15.20 -12.67 25.29
N VAL A 242 14.17 -11.85 25.15
CA VAL A 242 13.64 -11.01 26.24
C VAL A 242 13.15 -11.86 27.43
N LEU A 243 12.39 -12.93 27.14
CA LEU A 243 11.87 -13.83 28.17
C LEU A 243 12.98 -14.64 28.81
N ASP A 244 13.96 -15.11 28.06
CA ASP A 244 15.12 -15.85 28.54
C ASP A 244 16.04 -14.97 29.41
N ALA A 245 16.10 -13.65 29.12
CA ALA A 245 16.80 -12.68 29.96
C ALA A 245 16.04 -12.29 31.25
N GLY A 246 14.83 -12.79 31.45
CA GLY A 246 14.02 -12.52 32.64
C GLY A 246 13.47 -11.08 32.68
N VAL A 247 13.40 -10.37 31.55
CA VAL A 247 12.81 -9.04 31.50
C VAL A 247 11.29 -9.16 31.68
N THR A 248 10.78 -8.45 32.68
CA THR A 248 9.35 -8.47 32.99
C THR A 248 8.62 -7.35 32.26
N MET A 249 7.46 -7.68 31.67
CA MET A 249 6.53 -6.75 31.03
C MET A 249 5.09 -7.17 31.30
N ASP A 250 4.14 -6.27 31.19
CA ASP A 250 2.71 -6.55 31.29
C ASP A 250 1.97 -6.23 29.97
N ALA A 251 2.66 -5.58 29.03
CA ALA A 251 2.15 -5.34 27.67
C ALA A 251 3.29 -5.22 26.67
N VAL A 252 2.95 -5.42 25.39
CA VAL A 252 3.83 -5.23 24.22
C VAL A 252 3.11 -4.39 23.19
N PHE A 253 3.75 -3.31 22.73
CA PHE A 253 3.44 -2.66 21.48
C PHE A 253 4.50 -3.10 20.47
N ALA A 254 4.11 -3.95 19.52
CA ALA A 254 4.96 -4.34 18.40
C ALA A 254 4.78 -3.35 17.24
N MET A 255 5.89 -2.93 16.66
CA MET A 255 5.87 -1.89 15.63
C MET A 255 5.19 -2.31 14.33
N ASN A 256 4.99 -3.62 14.08
CA ASN A 256 4.08 -4.12 13.07
C ASN A 256 3.43 -5.44 13.50
N ASP A 257 2.46 -5.91 12.73
CA ASP A 257 1.73 -7.15 13.03
C ASP A 257 2.60 -8.40 12.85
N ASP A 258 3.53 -8.42 11.90
CA ASP A 258 4.41 -9.58 11.74
C ASP A 258 5.32 -9.78 12.98
N LEU A 259 5.85 -8.71 13.54
CA LEU A 259 6.56 -8.77 14.84
C LEU A 259 5.62 -9.23 15.96
N ALA A 260 4.38 -8.70 16.02
CA ALA A 260 3.40 -9.07 17.02
C ALA A 260 3.05 -10.56 16.95
N LEU A 261 2.83 -11.11 15.75
CA LEU A 261 2.52 -12.51 15.53
C LEU A 261 3.68 -13.42 15.96
N GLY A 262 4.91 -13.02 15.65
CA GLY A 262 6.12 -13.70 16.11
C GLY A 262 6.23 -13.69 17.65
N ALA A 263 6.07 -12.51 18.25
CA ALA A 263 6.09 -12.36 19.71
C ALA A 263 5.00 -13.18 20.40
N MET A 264 3.78 -13.18 19.85
CA MET A 264 2.66 -13.98 20.36
C MET A 264 3.02 -15.47 20.41
N ARG A 265 3.66 -15.98 19.36
CA ARG A 265 4.12 -17.38 19.30
C ARG A 265 5.09 -17.69 20.42
N SER A 266 6.10 -16.86 20.66
CA SER A 266 7.09 -17.06 21.72
C SER A 266 6.50 -16.96 23.13
N LEU A 267 5.53 -16.04 23.35
CA LEU A 267 4.79 -15.95 24.60
C LEU A 267 4.03 -17.26 24.89
N GLN A 268 3.28 -17.77 23.89
CA GLN A 268 2.49 -18.99 24.01
C GLN A 268 3.36 -20.23 24.28
N GLU A 269 4.51 -20.37 23.61
CA GLU A 269 5.43 -21.49 23.81
C GLU A 269 6.00 -21.54 25.23
N ARG A 270 6.07 -20.37 25.90
CA ARG A 270 6.52 -20.25 27.29
C ARG A 270 5.39 -20.21 28.31
N GLY A 271 4.16 -20.46 27.87
CA GLY A 271 2.97 -20.49 28.74
C GLY A 271 2.52 -19.13 29.25
N VAL A 272 3.01 -18.03 28.68
CA VAL A 272 2.56 -16.67 29.00
C VAL A 272 1.23 -16.42 28.29
N ARG A 273 0.20 -16.09 29.07
CA ARG A 273 -1.16 -15.92 28.56
C ARG A 273 -1.37 -14.50 28.01
N VAL A 274 -1.88 -14.43 26.79
CA VAL A 274 -2.30 -13.18 26.15
C VAL A 274 -3.84 -13.15 26.14
N PRO A 275 -4.50 -12.14 26.71
CA PRO A 275 -3.97 -10.89 27.28
C PRO A 275 -3.74 -10.92 28.79
N GLN A 276 -4.00 -12.02 29.51
CA GLN A 276 -4.10 -12.04 30.96
C GLN A 276 -2.76 -11.63 31.62
N ASP A 277 -1.67 -12.23 31.19
CA ASP A 277 -0.33 -11.93 31.72
C ASP A 277 0.32 -10.77 30.95
N VAL A 278 0.23 -10.79 29.61
CA VAL A 278 0.80 -9.77 28.72
C VAL A 278 -0.23 -9.39 27.65
N ALA A 279 -0.65 -8.11 27.63
CA ALA A 279 -1.47 -7.58 26.53
C ALA A 279 -0.59 -7.27 25.31
N LEU A 280 -1.12 -7.48 24.08
CA LEU A 280 -0.34 -7.32 22.87
C LEU A 280 -1.10 -6.47 21.84
N VAL A 281 -0.43 -5.43 21.31
CA VAL A 281 -0.92 -4.59 20.22
C VAL A 281 0.09 -4.60 19.09
N GLY A 282 -0.39 -4.75 17.84
CA GLY A 282 0.38 -4.64 16.63
C GLY A 282 0.08 -3.35 15.85
N PHE A 283 0.49 -3.33 14.60
CA PHE A 283 0.26 -2.25 13.65
C PHE A 283 0.15 -2.85 12.25
N ASP A 284 -0.76 -2.38 11.39
CA ASP A 284 -1.03 -2.70 10.00
C ASP A 284 -2.38 -3.39 9.72
N ASP A 285 -3.04 -3.99 10.70
CA ASP A 285 -4.27 -4.81 10.57
C ASP A 285 -4.16 -5.85 9.44
N VAL A 286 -3.07 -6.65 9.46
CA VAL A 286 -2.95 -7.74 8.49
C VAL A 286 -3.99 -8.83 8.75
N ALA A 287 -4.46 -9.47 7.67
CA ALA A 287 -5.54 -10.44 7.74
C ALA A 287 -5.26 -11.60 8.71
N ASP A 288 -4.01 -12.05 8.79
CA ASP A 288 -3.60 -13.15 9.68
C ASP A 288 -3.94 -12.89 11.15
N GLY A 289 -3.80 -11.64 11.63
CA GLY A 289 -4.06 -11.25 13.01
C GLY A 289 -5.50 -11.50 13.48
N ARG A 290 -6.44 -11.60 12.53
CA ARG A 290 -7.87 -11.93 12.84
C ARG A 290 -8.08 -13.39 13.16
N TYR A 291 -7.18 -14.26 12.69
CA TYR A 291 -7.31 -15.73 12.78
C TYR A 291 -6.35 -16.35 13.79
N THR A 292 -5.57 -15.54 14.51
CA THR A 292 -4.80 -16.02 15.66
C THR A 292 -5.71 -16.26 16.88
N TYR A 293 -5.19 -17.02 17.85
CA TYR A 293 -5.84 -17.18 19.14
C TYR A 293 -4.85 -16.84 20.26
N PRO A 294 -5.10 -15.73 20.99
CA PRO A 294 -6.16 -14.73 20.76
C PRO A 294 -5.96 -13.96 19.46
N SER A 295 -7.06 -13.39 18.92
CA SER A 295 -7.00 -12.49 17.76
C SER A 295 -6.33 -11.17 18.13
N LEU A 296 -5.49 -10.62 17.21
CA LEU A 296 -4.59 -9.52 17.47
C LEU A 296 -5.29 -8.16 17.41
N THR A 297 -5.21 -7.41 18.51
CA THR A 297 -5.49 -5.96 18.53
C THR A 297 -4.38 -5.23 17.77
N THR A 298 -4.75 -4.33 16.88
CA THR A 298 -3.78 -3.67 15.99
C THR A 298 -4.27 -2.30 15.53
N VAL A 299 -3.36 -1.48 15.01
CA VAL A 299 -3.70 -0.25 14.32
C VAL A 299 -3.98 -0.56 12.84
N GLU A 300 -5.16 -0.16 12.34
CA GLU A 300 -5.46 -0.09 10.91
C GLU A 300 -5.07 1.31 10.40
N PRO A 301 -4.06 1.42 9.50
CA PRO A 301 -3.47 2.70 9.11
C PRO A 301 -4.22 3.44 8.00
N GLY A 302 -5.42 3.02 7.60
CA GLY A 302 -6.16 3.57 6.47
C GLY A 302 -5.70 3.01 5.11
N ARG A 303 -5.34 1.73 5.04
CA ARG A 303 -4.75 1.08 3.84
C ARG A 303 -5.56 1.31 2.58
N HIS A 304 -6.88 1.19 2.66
CA HIS A 304 -7.78 1.48 1.53
C HIS A 304 -7.67 2.93 1.06
N ASP A 305 -7.67 3.89 1.99
CA ASP A 305 -7.57 5.31 1.67
C ASP A 305 -6.17 5.66 1.14
N ILE A 306 -5.11 5.04 1.68
CA ILE A 306 -3.73 5.16 1.15
C ILE A 306 -3.72 4.77 -0.33
N ALA A 307 -4.23 3.60 -0.68
CA ALA A 307 -4.27 3.11 -2.06
C ALA A 307 -5.09 4.03 -2.96
N ARG A 308 -6.28 4.46 -2.52
CA ARG A 308 -7.18 5.34 -3.29
C ARG A 308 -6.53 6.69 -3.56
N ILE A 309 -6.03 7.35 -2.52
CA ILE A 309 -5.39 8.66 -2.63
C ILE A 309 -4.16 8.58 -3.54
N ALA A 310 -3.34 7.53 -3.39
CA ALA A 310 -2.14 7.35 -4.20
C ALA A 310 -2.47 7.18 -5.70
N VAL A 311 -3.45 6.35 -6.02
CA VAL A 311 -3.90 6.16 -7.41
C VAL A 311 -4.50 7.45 -7.97
N ASP A 312 -5.35 8.16 -7.21
CA ASP A 312 -5.97 9.40 -7.62
C ASP A 312 -4.92 10.50 -7.90
N LEU A 313 -3.93 10.65 -7.01
CA LEU A 313 -2.83 11.59 -7.19
C LEU A 313 -2.00 11.24 -8.43
N LEU A 314 -1.67 9.95 -8.62
CA LEU A 314 -0.91 9.49 -9.79
C LEU A 314 -1.67 9.77 -11.10
N VAL A 315 -2.97 9.44 -11.14
CA VAL A 315 -3.82 9.69 -12.31
C VAL A 315 -3.96 11.19 -12.61
N ALA A 316 -4.05 12.02 -11.57
CA ALA A 316 -4.07 13.47 -11.73
C ALA A 316 -2.77 13.98 -12.38
N ARG A 317 -1.60 13.47 -11.97
CA ARG A 317 -0.30 13.80 -12.59
C ARG A 317 -0.17 13.28 -14.02
N ILE A 318 -0.64 12.04 -14.28
CA ILE A 318 -0.67 11.47 -15.63
C ILE A 318 -1.58 12.31 -16.55
N SER A 319 -2.67 12.87 -16.02
CA SER A 319 -3.69 13.60 -16.78
C SER A 319 -3.38 15.09 -16.95
N GLY A 320 -2.54 15.65 -16.10
CA GLY A 320 -2.11 17.04 -16.18
C GLY A 320 -1.51 17.37 -17.54
N ALA A 321 -1.82 18.54 -18.09
CA ALA A 321 -1.20 19.00 -19.32
C ALA A 321 0.32 19.10 -19.12
N ARG A 322 1.11 18.70 -20.12
CA ARG A 322 2.56 18.90 -20.11
C ARG A 322 2.84 20.39 -19.91
N GLY A 323 3.24 20.77 -18.68
CA GLY A 323 3.57 22.17 -18.34
C GLY A 323 2.75 22.78 -17.18
N GLU A 324 1.71 22.13 -16.66
CA GLU A 324 1.10 22.55 -15.40
C GLU A 324 1.90 21.95 -14.23
N GLU A 325 2.75 22.75 -13.61
CA GLU A 325 3.41 22.41 -12.34
C GLU A 325 2.35 22.38 -11.23
N ARG A 326 1.90 21.18 -10.86
CA ARG A 326 1.06 21.00 -9.68
C ARG A 326 1.96 20.91 -8.46
N GLU A 327 1.67 21.74 -7.44
CA GLU A 327 2.37 21.66 -6.16
C GLU A 327 2.29 20.25 -5.56
N PRO A 328 3.39 19.70 -5.05
CA PRO A 328 3.42 18.42 -4.39
C PRO A 328 2.55 18.43 -3.14
N GLN A 329 1.92 17.31 -2.86
CA GLN A 329 1.08 17.13 -1.68
C GLN A 329 1.66 16.04 -0.78
N VAL A 330 1.53 16.23 0.54
CA VAL A 330 1.76 15.20 1.54
C VAL A 330 0.41 14.91 2.21
N VAL A 331 -0.08 13.68 2.05
CA VAL A 331 -1.39 13.27 2.56
C VAL A 331 -1.22 12.10 3.50
N ALA A 332 -1.74 12.23 4.73
CA ALA A 332 -1.80 11.16 5.72
C ALA A 332 -3.26 10.84 6.03
N PRO A 333 -3.82 9.72 5.53
CA PRO A 333 -5.17 9.28 5.85
C PRO A 333 -5.36 9.06 7.36
N GLY A 334 -6.63 8.95 7.79
CA GLY A 334 -6.96 8.58 9.16
C GLY A 334 -6.57 7.13 9.45
N PHE A 335 -6.40 6.84 10.74
CA PHE A 335 -6.18 5.50 11.26
C PHE A 335 -7.22 5.17 12.33
N HIS A 336 -7.36 3.90 12.71
CA HIS A 336 -8.11 3.51 13.88
C HIS A 336 -7.52 2.28 14.57
N LEU A 337 -7.73 2.16 15.88
CA LEU A 337 -7.34 1.00 16.64
C LEU A 337 -8.45 -0.06 16.55
N VAL A 338 -8.10 -1.24 16.06
CA VAL A 338 -8.98 -2.40 16.00
C VAL A 338 -8.77 -3.27 17.22
N VAL A 339 -9.63 -3.11 18.23
CA VAL A 339 -9.54 -3.85 19.48
C VAL A 339 -10.05 -5.27 19.26
N ARG A 340 -9.23 -6.27 19.68
CA ARG A 340 -9.50 -7.71 19.61
C ARG A 340 -9.08 -8.40 20.90
N GLU A 341 -9.08 -9.74 20.90
CA GLU A 341 -8.86 -10.57 22.08
C GLU A 341 -7.48 -10.40 22.73
N SER A 342 -6.44 -10.00 22.00
CA SER A 342 -5.09 -9.83 22.57
C SER A 342 -4.97 -8.67 23.56
N THR A 343 -6.02 -7.85 23.71
CA THR A 343 -6.13 -6.80 24.74
C THR A 343 -7.50 -6.80 25.44
N ALA A 344 -8.48 -7.52 24.91
CA ALA A 344 -9.79 -7.66 25.56
C ALA A 344 -9.72 -8.75 26.62
N SER A 345 -10.13 -8.43 27.85
CA SER A 345 -10.21 -9.37 28.98
C SER A 345 -11.56 -10.07 29.04
#